data_01744bbf109f9182e033d75d1d1935d2
#
_entry.id   01744bbf109f9182e033d75d1d1935d2
#
_cell.length_a   1.000
_cell.length_b   1.000
_cell.length_c   1.000
_cell.angle_alpha   90.00
_cell.angle_beta   90.00
_cell.angle_gamma   90.00
#
_symmetry.space_group_name_H-M   'P 1'
#
loop_
_entity.id
_entity.type
_entity.pdbx_description
1 polymer ?
#
loop_
_entity_poly.entity_id
_entity_poly.type
_entity_poly.pdbx_seq_one_letter_code
_entity_poly.pdbx_strand_id
1 'polypeptide(L)'
;MITNKKHFRLKQRIFWTCMLLLFWEISVKLSGVSPLLFPSVQDVLETLFHDLFYGDLLQQTISSLEIIGIGMLIAAVLSILFSLFALLHPFAEGLIDTITTIAHPLPGLALLPLIIIWFGTGDKAIIAIIVHSALWPLILNLLTGFASTPSIYTDIGKNLSMSTASITLEIRLRYALPYLISGLKIGWARAWRAFISAEMVFGAVGQKGGLGFYILSQRTFMNTAGLFAGIIIVVIIGILVEDLLFSFIEKKTILKWGMQHV
;
A
#
# COMPACT_ATOMS: atom_id res chain seq x y z
N MET A 1 4.14 13.45 -28.70
CA MET A 1 5.41 12.76 -28.36
C MET A 1 5.35 11.93 -27.09
N ILE A 2 4.51 12.26 -26.09
CA ILE A 2 4.37 11.58 -24.78
C ILE A 2 3.67 10.21 -24.90
N THR A 3 2.67 10.07 -25.75
CA THR A 3 1.94 8.82 -25.98
C THR A 3 2.83 7.69 -26.52
N ASN A 4 3.79 8.01 -27.38
CA ASN A 4 4.69 7.03 -28.00
C ASN A 4 5.68 6.43 -26.96
N LYS A 5 6.15 7.23 -25.98
CA LYS A 5 7.01 6.75 -24.89
C LYS A 5 6.29 5.78 -23.94
N LYS A 6 4.98 5.98 -23.69
CA LYS A 6 4.21 5.10 -22.80
C LYS A 6 3.96 3.74 -23.43
N HIS A 7 3.59 3.70 -24.72
CA HIS A 7 3.44 2.44 -25.47
C HIS A 7 4.77 1.68 -25.62
N PHE A 8 5.88 2.38 -25.79
CA PHE A 8 7.20 1.77 -25.85
C PHE A 8 7.59 1.11 -24.53
N ARG A 9 7.39 1.81 -23.39
CA ARG A 9 7.66 1.24 -22.06
C ARG A 9 6.77 0.03 -21.74
N LEU A 10 5.50 0.03 -22.17
CA LEU A 10 4.61 -1.12 -21.99
C LEU A 10 5.12 -2.33 -22.78
N LYS A 11 5.50 -2.15 -24.05
CA LYS A 11 6.09 -3.22 -24.86
C LYS A 11 7.37 -3.79 -24.26
N GLN A 12 8.23 -2.92 -23.71
CA GLN A 12 9.43 -3.36 -23.00
C GLN A 12 9.10 -4.17 -21.74
N ARG A 13 8.12 -3.72 -20.92
CA ARG A 13 7.69 -4.47 -19.73
C ARG A 13 7.18 -5.85 -20.12
N ILE A 14 6.30 -5.94 -21.12
CA ILE A 14 5.77 -7.23 -21.61
C ILE A 14 6.91 -8.13 -22.11
N PHE A 15 7.80 -7.60 -22.93
CA PHE A 15 8.94 -8.36 -23.46
C PHE A 15 9.81 -8.94 -22.35
N TRP A 16 10.21 -8.12 -21.39
CA TRP A 16 11.04 -8.58 -20.27
C TRP A 16 10.31 -9.55 -19.36
N THR A 17 9.00 -9.36 -19.13
CA THR A 17 8.20 -10.33 -18.35
C THR A 17 8.15 -11.67 -19.05
N CYS A 18 7.89 -11.70 -20.36
CA CYS A 18 7.92 -12.95 -21.13
C CYS A 18 9.30 -13.61 -21.13
N MET A 19 10.38 -12.84 -21.24
CA MET A 19 11.75 -13.35 -21.15
C MET A 19 12.06 -13.96 -19.78
N LEU A 20 11.62 -13.33 -18.69
CA LEU A 20 11.80 -13.85 -17.34
C LEU A 20 11.01 -15.15 -17.12
N LEU A 21 9.76 -15.22 -17.58
CA LEU A 21 8.96 -16.45 -17.52
C LEU A 21 9.56 -17.58 -18.34
N LEU A 22 10.07 -17.27 -19.54
CA LEU A 22 10.77 -18.24 -20.38
C LEU A 22 12.05 -18.74 -19.71
N PHE A 23 12.83 -17.84 -19.13
CA PHE A 23 14.04 -18.18 -18.38
C PHE A 23 13.71 -19.10 -17.19
N TRP A 24 12.64 -18.79 -16.45
CA TRP A 24 12.15 -19.64 -15.35
C TRP A 24 11.82 -21.04 -15.87
N GLU A 25 10.98 -21.15 -16.91
CA GLU A 25 10.54 -22.44 -17.47
C GLU A 25 11.73 -23.28 -17.97
N ILE A 26 12.68 -22.66 -18.68
CA ILE A 26 13.89 -23.32 -19.15
C ILE A 26 14.75 -23.78 -17.97
N SER A 27 14.92 -22.93 -16.96
CA SER A 27 15.71 -23.25 -15.77
C SER A 27 15.15 -24.45 -15.01
N VAL A 28 13.83 -24.53 -14.85
CA VAL A 28 13.16 -25.68 -14.23
C VAL A 28 13.40 -26.96 -15.03
N LYS A 29 13.21 -26.91 -16.35
CA LYS A 29 13.38 -28.10 -17.21
C LYS A 29 14.82 -28.61 -17.29
N LEU A 30 15.79 -27.69 -17.22
CA LEU A 30 17.23 -28.07 -17.31
C LEU A 30 17.82 -28.47 -15.95
N SER A 31 17.30 -27.98 -14.84
CA SER A 31 17.86 -28.21 -13.51
C SER A 31 17.61 -29.59 -12.94
N GLY A 32 16.59 -30.30 -13.44
CA GLY A 32 16.14 -31.59 -12.86
C GLY A 32 15.66 -31.49 -11.41
N VAL A 33 15.41 -30.26 -10.91
CA VAL A 33 14.91 -30.02 -9.55
C VAL A 33 13.49 -30.54 -9.42
N SER A 34 13.17 -31.14 -8.27
CA SER A 34 11.81 -31.61 -7.98
C SER A 34 10.79 -30.48 -8.09
N PRO A 35 9.62 -30.68 -8.75
CA PRO A 35 8.53 -29.71 -8.80
C PRO A 35 8.05 -29.26 -7.41
N LEU A 36 8.26 -30.07 -6.37
CA LEU A 36 7.98 -29.72 -4.97
C LEU A 36 8.87 -28.59 -4.44
N LEU A 37 10.03 -28.37 -5.03
CA LEU A 37 10.94 -27.30 -4.64
C LEU A 37 10.84 -26.12 -5.60
N PHE A 38 10.73 -26.39 -6.89
CA PHE A 38 10.66 -25.36 -7.92
C PHE A 38 9.72 -25.78 -9.06
N PRO A 39 8.44 -25.36 -9.01
CA PRO A 39 7.42 -25.75 -9.98
C PRO A 39 7.64 -25.09 -11.33
N SER A 40 7.12 -25.70 -12.40
CA SER A 40 7.09 -25.08 -13.72
C SER A 40 6.11 -23.90 -13.78
N VAL A 41 6.32 -22.99 -14.73
CA VAL A 41 5.36 -21.90 -14.97
C VAL A 41 3.98 -22.45 -15.31
N GLN A 42 3.92 -23.57 -16.03
CA GLN A 42 2.67 -24.25 -16.37
C GLN A 42 1.93 -24.72 -15.12
N ASP A 43 2.59 -25.44 -14.19
CA ASP A 43 1.97 -25.93 -12.96
C ASP A 43 1.43 -24.77 -12.11
N VAL A 44 2.20 -23.67 -12.03
CA VAL A 44 1.79 -22.49 -11.29
C VAL A 44 0.57 -21.82 -11.90
N LEU A 45 0.51 -21.69 -13.25
CA LEU A 45 -0.64 -21.10 -13.93
C LEU A 45 -1.89 -22.00 -13.81
N GLU A 46 -1.75 -23.32 -13.99
CA GLU A 46 -2.87 -24.25 -13.81
C GLU A 46 -3.43 -24.17 -12.38
N THR A 47 -2.57 -24.18 -11.36
CA THR A 47 -2.97 -24.03 -9.96
C THR A 47 -3.60 -22.67 -9.71
N LEU A 48 -3.02 -21.60 -10.26
CA LEU A 48 -3.57 -20.25 -10.14
C LEU A 48 -5.01 -20.17 -10.67
N PHE A 49 -5.25 -20.66 -11.89
CA PHE A 49 -6.59 -20.65 -12.47
C PHE A 49 -7.55 -21.56 -11.70
N HIS A 50 -7.11 -22.75 -11.33
CA HIS A 50 -7.93 -23.66 -10.53
C HIS A 50 -8.36 -23.01 -9.20
N ASP A 51 -7.40 -22.48 -8.43
CA ASP A 51 -7.69 -21.95 -7.09
C ASP A 51 -8.43 -20.61 -7.13
N LEU A 52 -8.28 -19.85 -8.23
CA LEU A 52 -9.02 -18.61 -8.43
C LEU A 52 -10.51 -18.86 -8.70
N PHE A 53 -10.86 -19.90 -9.46
CA PHE A 53 -12.24 -20.16 -9.89
C PHE A 53 -12.94 -21.25 -9.08
N TYR A 54 -12.21 -22.23 -8.55
CA TYR A 54 -12.76 -23.39 -7.85
C TYR A 54 -12.24 -23.53 -6.42
N GLY A 55 -11.22 -22.77 -6.03
CA GLY A 55 -10.67 -22.74 -4.69
C GLY A 55 -10.98 -21.44 -3.94
N ASP A 56 -10.22 -21.18 -2.88
CA ASP A 56 -10.44 -20.07 -1.95
C ASP A 56 -9.65 -18.80 -2.31
N LEU A 57 -8.80 -18.83 -3.34
CA LEU A 57 -7.85 -17.75 -3.66
C LEU A 57 -8.55 -16.42 -3.94
N LEU A 58 -9.66 -16.43 -4.68
CA LEU A 58 -10.43 -15.20 -4.96
C LEU A 58 -11.04 -14.63 -3.69
N GLN A 59 -11.61 -15.47 -2.84
CA GLN A 59 -12.24 -15.04 -1.60
C GLN A 59 -11.22 -14.47 -0.61
N GLN A 60 -10.07 -15.13 -0.46
CA GLN A 60 -8.98 -14.66 0.38
C GLN A 60 -8.36 -13.37 -0.15
N THR A 61 -8.32 -13.20 -1.48
CA THR A 61 -7.93 -11.94 -2.11
C THR A 61 -8.87 -10.79 -1.73
N ILE A 62 -10.18 -11.02 -1.80
CA ILE A 62 -11.21 -10.02 -1.43
C ILE A 62 -11.09 -9.68 0.05
N SER A 63 -10.98 -10.68 0.93
CA SER A 63 -10.78 -10.46 2.38
C SER A 63 -9.53 -9.60 2.66
N SER A 64 -8.42 -9.85 1.96
CA SER A 64 -7.21 -9.03 2.09
C SER A 64 -7.45 -7.58 1.68
N LEU A 65 -8.16 -7.35 0.58
CA LEU A 65 -8.47 -5.99 0.09
C LEU A 65 -9.42 -5.24 1.03
N GLU A 66 -10.38 -5.93 1.64
CA GLU A 66 -11.29 -5.35 2.64
C GLU A 66 -10.53 -4.89 3.89
N ILE A 67 -9.71 -5.75 4.47
CA ILE A 67 -8.95 -5.43 5.70
C ILE A 67 -7.96 -4.30 5.47
N ILE A 68 -7.21 -4.35 4.35
CA ILE A 68 -6.26 -3.28 4.05
C ILE A 68 -6.98 -1.97 3.73
N GLY A 69 -8.15 -2.02 3.08
CA GLY A 69 -8.98 -0.85 2.82
C GLY A 69 -9.41 -0.16 4.11
N ILE A 70 -9.87 -0.92 5.11
CA ILE A 70 -10.25 -0.42 6.43
C ILE A 70 -9.03 0.22 7.12
N GLY A 71 -7.90 -0.46 7.17
CA GLY A 71 -6.68 0.05 7.80
C GLY A 71 -6.16 1.32 7.14
N MET A 72 -6.18 1.38 5.81
CA MET A 72 -5.78 2.56 5.04
C MET A 72 -6.71 3.75 5.27
N LEU A 73 -8.03 3.51 5.38
CA LEU A 73 -9.00 4.56 5.68
C LEU A 73 -8.74 5.14 7.08
N ILE A 74 -8.55 4.29 8.08
CA ILE A 74 -8.21 4.72 9.44
C ILE A 74 -6.90 5.52 9.44
N ALA A 75 -5.85 5.03 8.77
CA ALA A 75 -4.57 5.73 8.68
C ALA A 75 -4.72 7.10 8.00
N ALA A 76 -5.52 7.20 6.94
CA ALA A 76 -5.77 8.46 6.24
C ALA A 76 -6.49 9.47 7.14
N VAL A 77 -7.54 9.05 7.86
CA VAL A 77 -8.27 9.92 8.80
C VAL A 77 -7.34 10.39 9.93
N LEU A 78 -6.61 9.48 10.56
CA LEU A 78 -5.68 9.80 11.64
C LEU A 78 -4.56 10.72 11.17
N SER A 79 -4.01 10.50 9.96
CA SER A 79 -2.96 11.36 9.42
C SER A 79 -3.43 12.78 9.18
N ILE A 80 -4.66 12.98 8.69
CA ILE A 80 -5.25 14.30 8.53
C ILE A 80 -5.43 14.97 9.90
N LEU A 81 -6.00 14.25 10.88
CA LEU A 81 -6.22 14.79 12.23
C LEU A 81 -4.90 15.19 12.90
N PHE A 82 -3.88 14.33 12.88
CA PHE A 82 -2.58 14.63 13.48
C PHE A 82 -1.84 15.76 12.76
N SER A 83 -1.91 15.80 11.43
CA SER A 83 -1.28 16.86 10.66
C SER A 83 -1.99 18.21 10.85
N LEU A 84 -3.32 18.24 10.98
CA LEU A 84 -4.06 19.45 11.34
C LEU A 84 -3.75 19.89 12.78
N PHE A 85 -3.65 18.95 13.72
CA PHE A 85 -3.27 19.24 15.11
C PHE A 85 -1.87 19.89 15.18
N ALA A 86 -0.92 19.39 14.41
CA ALA A 86 0.42 19.97 14.30
C ALA A 86 0.41 21.44 13.86
N LEU A 87 -0.56 21.87 13.02
CA LEU A 87 -0.68 23.27 12.58
C LEU A 87 -1.24 24.23 13.62
N LEU A 88 -1.81 23.73 14.74
CA LEU A 88 -2.46 24.59 15.72
C LEU A 88 -1.45 25.34 16.60
N HIS A 89 -0.32 24.71 16.92
CA HIS A 89 0.67 25.28 17.84
C HIS A 89 2.05 24.64 17.63
N PRO A 90 3.16 25.42 17.72
CA PRO A 90 4.52 24.90 17.56
C PRO A 90 4.87 23.71 18.47
N PHE A 91 4.29 23.65 19.68
CA PHE A 91 4.47 22.53 20.59
C PHE A 91 3.81 21.22 20.03
N ALA A 92 2.64 21.33 19.44
CA ALA A 92 1.96 20.21 18.80
C ALA A 92 2.73 19.72 17.57
N GLU A 93 3.25 20.65 16.78
CA GLU A 93 4.15 20.35 15.65
C GLU A 93 5.37 19.54 16.11
N GLY A 94 6.09 20.05 17.14
CA GLY A 94 7.25 19.36 17.73
C GLY A 94 6.91 17.97 18.28
N LEU A 95 5.73 17.78 18.90
CA LEU A 95 5.27 16.49 19.36
C LEU A 95 5.06 15.50 18.22
N ILE A 96 4.31 15.91 17.17
CA ILE A 96 4.02 15.07 16.01
C ILE A 96 5.31 14.73 15.25
N ASP A 97 6.20 15.70 15.07
CA ASP A 97 7.51 15.48 14.44
C ASP A 97 8.34 14.47 15.22
N THR A 98 8.43 14.62 16.55
CA THR A 98 9.17 13.69 17.42
C THR A 98 8.62 12.27 17.32
N ILE A 99 7.29 12.12 17.46
CA ILE A 99 6.64 10.78 17.38
C ILE A 99 6.88 10.17 15.98
N THR A 100 6.73 10.98 14.93
CA THR A 100 6.92 10.52 13.55
C THR A 100 8.38 10.10 13.32
N THR A 101 9.34 10.86 13.79
CA THR A 101 10.78 10.54 13.67
C THR A 101 11.13 9.21 14.35
N ILE A 102 10.53 8.92 15.50
CA ILE A 102 10.75 7.67 16.24
C ILE A 102 10.03 6.49 15.58
N ALA A 103 8.77 6.68 15.20
CA ALA A 103 7.89 5.59 14.80
C ALA A 103 8.00 5.23 13.29
N HIS A 104 8.32 6.19 12.43
CA HIS A 104 8.42 5.97 10.99
C HIS A 104 9.47 4.92 10.55
N PRO A 105 10.68 4.84 11.16
CA PRO A 105 11.65 3.81 10.81
C PRO A 105 11.33 2.44 11.38
N LEU A 106 10.37 2.31 12.32
CA LEU A 106 10.02 1.04 12.92
C LEU A 106 9.26 0.16 11.93
N PRO A 107 9.74 -1.04 11.60
CA PRO A 107 9.01 -1.99 10.78
C PRO A 107 7.73 -2.43 11.51
N GLY A 108 6.56 -2.38 10.84
CA GLY A 108 5.30 -2.80 11.46
C GLY A 108 5.34 -4.22 12.04
N LEU A 109 6.03 -5.15 11.37
CA LEU A 109 6.24 -6.51 11.86
C LEU A 109 7.09 -6.59 13.13
N ALA A 110 8.01 -5.67 13.35
CA ALA A 110 8.80 -5.66 14.58
C ALA A 110 7.94 -5.32 15.81
N LEU A 111 6.82 -4.63 15.61
CA LEU A 111 5.84 -4.33 16.66
C LEU A 111 4.86 -5.47 16.92
N LEU A 112 4.90 -6.54 16.15
CA LEU A 112 3.98 -7.66 16.24
C LEU A 112 3.80 -8.21 17.67
N PRO A 113 4.86 -8.47 18.47
CA PRO A 113 4.70 -8.95 19.83
C PRO A 113 3.91 -8.00 20.73
N LEU A 114 4.15 -6.68 20.61
CA LEU A 114 3.41 -5.67 21.36
C LEU A 114 1.94 -5.58 20.90
N ILE A 115 1.73 -5.63 19.60
CA ILE A 115 0.39 -5.58 19.01
C ILE A 115 -0.44 -6.78 19.44
N ILE A 116 0.16 -7.98 19.53
CA ILE A 116 -0.52 -9.17 20.05
C ILE A 116 -0.91 -8.99 21.52
N ILE A 117 -0.05 -8.40 22.34
CA ILE A 117 -0.32 -8.16 23.77
C ILE A 117 -1.50 -7.18 23.92
N TRP A 118 -1.59 -6.15 23.07
CA TRP A 118 -2.59 -5.09 23.21
C TRP A 118 -3.93 -5.42 22.53
N PHE A 119 -3.90 -6.08 21.37
CA PHE A 119 -5.08 -6.31 20.53
C PHE A 119 -5.45 -7.79 20.39
N GLY A 120 -4.63 -8.69 20.93
CA GLY A 120 -4.77 -10.13 20.69
C GLY A 120 -4.32 -10.54 19.29
N THR A 121 -4.68 -11.77 18.90
CA THR A 121 -4.53 -12.26 17.52
C THR A 121 -5.84 -12.02 16.77
N GLY A 122 -5.80 -11.49 15.55
CA GLY A 122 -6.99 -11.28 14.74
C GLY A 122 -6.98 -9.97 13.94
N ASP A 123 -8.15 -9.60 13.40
CA ASP A 123 -8.32 -8.45 12.51
C ASP A 123 -7.82 -7.13 13.12
N LYS A 124 -8.06 -6.93 14.43
CA LYS A 124 -7.63 -5.71 15.13
C LYS A 124 -6.10 -5.56 15.13
N ALA A 125 -5.38 -6.66 15.34
CA ALA A 125 -3.92 -6.66 15.32
C ALA A 125 -3.39 -6.33 13.92
N ILE A 126 -3.98 -6.93 12.88
CA ILE A 126 -3.60 -6.66 11.50
C ILE A 126 -3.92 -5.22 11.10
N ILE A 127 -5.11 -4.72 11.45
CA ILE A 127 -5.46 -3.33 11.19
C ILE A 127 -4.47 -2.39 11.88
N ALA A 128 -4.04 -2.67 13.11
CA ALA A 128 -3.03 -1.87 13.80
C ALA A 128 -1.68 -1.85 13.05
N ILE A 129 -1.24 -2.99 12.48
CA ILE A 129 -0.03 -3.08 11.65
C ILE A 129 -0.17 -2.26 10.38
N ILE A 130 -1.32 -2.35 9.69
CA ILE A 130 -1.62 -1.57 8.48
C ILE A 130 -1.59 -0.08 8.80
N VAL A 131 -2.30 0.33 9.86
CA VAL A 131 -2.36 1.72 10.30
C VAL A 131 -0.96 2.23 10.62
N HIS A 132 -0.19 1.52 11.44
CA HIS A 132 1.19 1.91 11.75
C HIS A 132 2.04 2.08 10.50
N SER A 133 1.94 1.15 9.54
CA SER A 133 2.76 1.16 8.32
C SER A 133 2.41 2.33 7.37
N ALA A 134 1.14 2.73 7.32
CA ALA A 134 0.64 3.77 6.43
C ALA A 134 0.64 5.18 7.05
N LEU A 135 0.43 5.29 8.36
CA LEU A 135 0.20 6.57 9.06
C LEU A 135 1.37 7.56 8.90
N TRP A 136 2.59 7.11 9.14
CA TRP A 136 3.76 7.98 9.18
C TRP A 136 4.11 8.58 7.82
N PRO A 137 4.15 7.81 6.71
CA PRO A 137 4.33 8.40 5.38
C PRO A 137 3.20 9.39 5.01
N LEU A 138 1.97 9.14 5.45
CA LEU A 138 0.85 10.06 5.24
C LEU A 138 1.04 11.38 5.98
N ILE A 139 1.41 11.34 7.27
CA ILE A 139 1.70 12.54 8.08
C ILE A 139 2.83 13.34 7.44
N LEU A 140 3.96 12.70 7.10
CA LEU A 140 5.12 13.38 6.51
C LEU A 140 4.75 14.08 5.19
N ASN A 141 4.00 13.42 4.34
CA ASN A 141 3.55 14.01 3.08
C ASN A 141 2.58 15.18 3.31
N LEU A 142 1.62 15.04 4.23
CA LEU A 142 0.69 16.12 4.55
C LEU A 142 1.39 17.35 5.13
N LEU A 143 2.30 17.18 6.09
CA LEU A 143 3.09 18.27 6.67
C LEU A 143 3.94 18.96 5.60
N THR A 144 4.58 18.19 4.71
CA THR A 144 5.28 18.74 3.55
C THR A 144 4.34 19.53 2.65
N GLY A 145 3.15 19.03 2.38
CA GLY A 145 2.12 19.73 1.60
C GLY A 145 1.69 21.05 2.23
N PHE A 146 1.50 21.08 3.55
CA PHE A 146 1.17 22.31 4.27
C PHE A 146 2.31 23.33 4.24
N ALA A 147 3.54 22.87 4.44
CA ALA A 147 4.73 23.74 4.37
C ALA A 147 4.99 24.29 2.96
N SER A 148 4.63 23.53 1.93
CA SER A 148 4.78 23.93 0.52
C SER A 148 3.73 24.94 0.05
N THR A 149 2.71 25.26 0.86
CA THR A 149 1.66 26.23 0.48
C THR A 149 2.27 27.61 0.35
N PRO A 150 2.23 28.25 -0.85
CA PRO A 150 2.78 29.60 -1.03
C PRO A 150 2.12 30.62 -0.12
N SER A 151 2.91 31.47 0.52
CA SER A 151 2.44 32.50 1.46
C SER A 151 1.38 33.40 0.86
N ILE A 152 1.45 33.68 -0.44
CA ILE A 152 0.49 34.52 -1.15
C ILE A 152 -0.96 34.06 -0.94
N TYR A 153 -1.23 32.76 -0.94
CA TYR A 153 -2.57 32.24 -0.73
C TYR A 153 -3.06 32.46 0.71
N THR A 154 -2.17 32.27 1.69
CA THR A 154 -2.50 32.53 3.09
C THR A 154 -2.68 34.03 3.38
N ASP A 155 -1.92 34.87 2.71
CA ASP A 155 -2.03 36.32 2.85
C ASP A 155 -3.30 36.87 2.19
N ILE A 156 -3.69 36.34 1.04
CA ILE A 156 -5.02 36.61 0.45
C ILE A 156 -6.13 36.25 1.43
N GLY A 157 -6.06 35.03 2.04
CA GLY A 157 -7.04 34.63 3.05
C GLY A 157 -7.11 35.58 4.23
N LYS A 158 -5.98 36.05 4.75
CA LYS A 158 -5.93 37.07 5.82
C LYS A 158 -6.54 38.40 5.38
N ASN A 159 -6.22 38.88 4.17
CA ASN A 159 -6.77 40.13 3.62
C ASN A 159 -8.29 40.04 3.42
N LEU A 160 -8.83 38.84 3.16
CA LEU A 160 -10.27 38.58 3.13
C LEU A 160 -10.89 38.35 4.52
N SER A 161 -10.14 38.62 5.58
CA SER A 161 -10.56 38.43 6.98
C SER A 161 -10.99 36.99 7.31
N MET A 162 -10.41 36.00 6.62
CA MET A 162 -10.66 34.58 6.91
C MET A 162 -10.04 34.20 8.25
N SER A 163 -10.71 33.38 9.02
CA SER A 163 -10.15 32.82 10.26
C SER A 163 -8.98 31.89 9.95
N THR A 164 -8.10 31.68 10.93
CA THR A 164 -6.98 30.72 10.80
C THR A 164 -7.48 29.33 10.45
N ALA A 165 -8.61 28.90 11.03
CA ALA A 165 -9.24 27.62 10.73
C ALA A 165 -9.69 27.55 9.25
N SER A 166 -10.35 28.59 8.74
CA SER A 166 -10.76 28.65 7.32
C SER A 166 -9.57 28.63 6.38
N ILE A 167 -8.50 29.39 6.67
CA ILE A 167 -7.26 29.39 5.88
C ILE A 167 -6.67 27.95 5.87
N THR A 168 -6.67 27.26 7.00
CA THR A 168 -6.14 25.90 7.10
C THR A 168 -6.96 24.92 6.31
N LEU A 169 -8.29 24.92 6.46
CA LEU A 169 -9.16 23.94 5.84
C LEU A 169 -9.43 24.21 4.36
N GLU A 170 -9.59 25.49 3.98
CA GLU A 170 -10.00 25.85 2.62
C GLU A 170 -8.81 26.13 1.69
N ILE A 171 -7.67 26.50 2.24
CA ILE A 171 -6.48 26.84 1.45
C ILE A 171 -5.42 25.75 1.63
N ARG A 172 -4.85 25.60 2.84
CA ARG A 172 -3.71 24.71 3.05
C ARG A 172 -4.06 23.24 2.80
N LEU A 173 -5.18 22.76 3.33
CA LEU A 173 -5.59 21.36 3.15
C LEU A 173 -5.87 21.03 1.68
N ARG A 174 -6.53 21.96 0.96
CA ARG A 174 -6.76 21.78 -0.48
C ARG A 174 -5.47 21.77 -1.28
N TYR A 175 -4.52 22.64 -0.92
CA TYR A 175 -3.20 22.67 -1.55
C TYR A 175 -2.41 21.39 -1.27
N ALA A 176 -2.57 20.80 -0.09
CA ALA A 176 -1.89 19.58 0.31
C ALA A 176 -2.50 18.28 -0.26
N LEU A 177 -3.66 18.31 -0.96
CA LEU A 177 -4.29 17.12 -1.52
C LEU A 177 -3.38 16.29 -2.44
N PRO A 178 -2.54 16.85 -3.33
CA PRO A 178 -1.58 16.07 -4.10
C PRO A 178 -0.58 15.31 -3.24
N TYR A 179 -0.13 15.93 -2.15
CA TYR A 179 0.78 15.32 -1.18
C TYR A 179 0.09 14.19 -0.40
N LEU A 180 -1.20 14.35 -0.06
CA LEU A 180 -1.99 13.28 0.55
C LEU A 180 -2.07 12.05 -0.39
N ILE A 181 -2.32 12.26 -1.68
CA ILE A 181 -2.36 11.17 -2.67
C ILE A 181 -1.00 10.47 -2.78
N SER A 182 0.10 11.23 -2.79
CA SER A 182 1.45 10.67 -2.77
C SER A 182 1.72 9.89 -1.49
N GLY A 183 1.30 10.41 -0.34
CA GLY A 183 1.37 9.73 0.96
C GLY A 183 0.55 8.43 0.98
N LEU A 184 -0.66 8.43 0.40
CA LEU A 184 -1.50 7.24 0.27
C LEU A 184 -0.83 6.16 -0.58
N LYS A 185 -0.18 6.54 -1.67
CA LYS A 185 0.56 5.60 -2.53
C LYS A 185 1.72 4.95 -1.79
N ILE A 186 2.53 5.74 -1.09
CA ILE A 186 3.65 5.22 -0.28
C ILE A 186 3.13 4.38 0.89
N GLY A 187 2.08 4.86 1.56
CA GLY A 187 1.41 4.18 2.66
C GLY A 187 0.84 2.82 2.24
N TRP A 188 0.16 2.76 1.08
CA TRP A 188 -0.31 1.51 0.49
C TRP A 188 0.82 0.51 0.29
N ALA A 189 1.90 0.90 -0.39
CA ALA A 189 3.01 0.00 -0.68
C ALA A 189 3.66 -0.57 0.59
N ARG A 190 3.71 0.20 1.68
CA ARG A 190 4.20 -0.26 2.98
C ARG A 190 3.20 -1.16 3.68
N ALA A 191 1.93 -0.73 3.75
CA ALA A 191 0.86 -1.45 4.40
C ALA A 191 0.59 -2.80 3.74
N TRP A 192 0.58 -2.87 2.40
CA TRP A 192 0.41 -4.11 1.66
C TRP A 192 1.44 -5.16 2.04
N ARG A 193 2.72 -4.80 2.04
CA ARG A 193 3.81 -5.73 2.43
C ARG A 193 3.72 -6.14 3.89
N ALA A 194 3.46 -5.19 4.79
CA ALA A 194 3.35 -5.48 6.21
C ALA A 194 2.15 -6.39 6.51
N PHE A 195 1.03 -6.17 5.85
CA PHE A 195 -0.19 -6.96 5.95
C PHE A 195 0.02 -8.41 5.52
N ILE A 196 0.51 -8.65 4.28
CA ILE A 196 0.78 -10.00 3.79
C ILE A 196 1.75 -10.74 4.72
N SER A 197 2.81 -10.08 5.16
CA SER A 197 3.78 -10.68 6.08
C SER A 197 3.19 -10.99 7.46
N ALA A 198 2.28 -10.15 7.96
CA ALA A 198 1.59 -10.37 9.23
C ALA A 198 0.65 -11.58 9.16
N GLU A 199 -0.12 -11.73 8.08
CA GLU A 199 -0.98 -12.90 7.88
C GLU A 199 -0.17 -14.20 7.80
N MET A 200 1.03 -14.17 7.20
CA MET A 200 1.92 -15.34 7.18
C MET A 200 2.44 -15.73 8.58
N VAL A 201 2.43 -14.82 9.55
CA VAL A 201 2.85 -15.10 10.93
C VAL A 201 1.66 -15.49 11.80
N PHE A 202 0.55 -14.77 11.68
CA PHE A 202 -0.66 -15.03 12.49
C PHE A 202 -1.44 -16.27 12.05
N GLY A 203 -1.33 -16.66 10.78
CA GLY A 203 -2.23 -17.63 10.17
C GLY A 203 -3.55 -16.98 9.72
N ALA A 204 -4.63 -17.75 9.72
CA ALA A 204 -5.95 -17.25 9.36
C ALA A 204 -6.39 -16.13 10.30
N VAL A 205 -6.65 -14.97 9.74
CA VAL A 205 -7.17 -13.81 10.43
C VAL A 205 -8.54 -13.51 9.81
N GLY A 206 -9.52 -13.22 10.66
CA GLY A 206 -10.91 -13.20 10.23
C GLY A 206 -11.50 -14.60 10.03
N GLN A 207 -12.73 -14.67 9.50
CA GLN A 207 -13.44 -15.95 9.34
C GLN A 207 -12.84 -16.85 8.23
N LYS A 208 -12.08 -16.29 7.29
CA LYS A 208 -11.66 -16.99 6.07
C LYS A 208 -10.17 -16.88 5.73
N GLY A 209 -9.42 -16.06 6.48
CA GLY A 209 -8.04 -15.72 6.14
C GLY A 209 -7.92 -14.86 4.88
N GLY A 210 -6.71 -14.40 4.57
CA GLY A 210 -6.40 -13.64 3.37
C GLY A 210 -5.27 -14.26 2.56
N LEU A 211 -4.68 -13.49 1.65
CA LEU A 211 -3.62 -13.94 0.74
C LEU A 211 -2.35 -14.42 1.45
N GLY A 212 -1.97 -13.76 2.56
CA GLY A 212 -0.83 -14.21 3.35
C GLY A 212 -1.10 -15.56 4.01
N PHE A 213 -2.33 -15.79 4.49
CA PHE A 213 -2.76 -17.10 5.00
C PHE A 213 -2.79 -18.15 3.88
N TYR A 214 -3.30 -17.80 2.68
CA TYR A 214 -3.24 -18.71 1.53
C TYR A 214 -1.80 -19.18 1.28
N ILE A 215 -0.85 -18.26 1.16
CA ILE A 215 0.57 -18.58 0.93
C ILE A 215 1.13 -19.47 2.04
N LEU A 216 0.81 -19.17 3.31
CA LEU A 216 1.21 -19.98 4.44
C LEU A 216 0.63 -21.39 4.38
N SER A 217 -0.65 -21.53 4.05
CA SER A 217 -1.31 -22.85 3.95
C SER A 217 -0.72 -23.68 2.83
N GLN A 218 -0.51 -23.10 1.64
CA GLN A 218 0.13 -23.82 0.53
C GLN A 218 1.55 -24.29 0.88
N ARG A 219 2.32 -23.44 1.60
CA ARG A 219 3.63 -23.84 2.14
C ARG A 219 3.51 -25.01 3.12
N THR A 220 2.53 -24.98 4.02
CA THR A 220 2.32 -26.01 5.06
C THR A 220 1.97 -27.35 4.45
N PHE A 221 1.17 -27.36 3.38
CA PHE A 221 0.80 -28.57 2.63
C PHE A 221 1.80 -28.94 1.53
N MET A 222 2.98 -28.26 1.46
CA MET A 222 4.01 -28.49 0.45
C MET A 222 3.51 -28.34 -1.01
N ASN A 223 2.45 -27.57 -1.22
CA ASN A 223 1.97 -27.20 -2.55
C ASN A 223 2.71 -25.96 -3.04
N THR A 224 3.90 -26.16 -3.58
CA THR A 224 4.75 -25.04 -4.02
C THR A 224 4.16 -24.31 -5.21
N ALA A 225 3.44 -24.97 -6.11
CA ALA A 225 2.74 -24.31 -7.21
C ALA A 225 1.68 -23.32 -6.69
N GLY A 226 0.88 -23.72 -5.70
CA GLY A 226 -0.09 -22.85 -5.02
C GLY A 226 0.59 -21.67 -4.29
N LEU A 227 1.72 -21.92 -3.64
CA LEU A 227 2.51 -20.86 -3.00
C LEU A 227 2.93 -19.79 -4.01
N PHE A 228 3.49 -20.19 -5.17
CA PHE A 228 3.84 -19.26 -6.24
C PHE A 228 2.62 -18.57 -6.85
N ALA A 229 1.50 -19.27 -6.99
CA ALA A 229 0.23 -18.69 -7.44
C ALA A 229 -0.23 -17.55 -6.51
N GLY A 230 -0.18 -17.76 -5.19
CA GLY A 230 -0.47 -16.72 -4.21
C GLY A 230 0.47 -15.51 -4.30
N ILE A 231 1.78 -15.74 -4.45
CA ILE A 231 2.77 -14.67 -4.65
C ILE A 231 2.47 -13.88 -5.93
N ILE A 232 2.11 -14.54 -7.02
CA ILE A 232 1.75 -13.88 -8.29
C ILE A 232 0.55 -12.96 -8.08
N ILE A 233 -0.49 -13.41 -7.38
CA ILE A 233 -1.66 -12.56 -7.07
C ILE A 233 -1.25 -11.34 -6.22
N VAL A 234 -0.41 -11.54 -5.21
CA VAL A 234 0.11 -10.42 -4.39
C VAL A 234 0.82 -9.37 -5.27
N VAL A 235 1.65 -9.82 -6.21
CA VAL A 235 2.36 -8.92 -7.15
C VAL A 235 1.39 -8.24 -8.11
N ILE A 236 0.44 -8.98 -8.69
CA ILE A 236 -0.56 -8.43 -9.62
C ILE A 236 -1.38 -7.34 -8.93
N ILE A 237 -1.89 -7.59 -7.73
CA ILE A 237 -2.68 -6.59 -6.98
C ILE A 237 -1.83 -5.37 -6.63
N GLY A 238 -0.60 -5.57 -6.16
CA GLY A 238 0.33 -4.47 -5.91
C GLY A 238 0.46 -3.56 -7.13
N ILE A 239 0.76 -4.14 -8.29
CA ILE A 239 0.91 -3.39 -9.56
C ILE A 239 -0.41 -2.73 -9.98
N LEU A 240 -1.55 -3.45 -9.89
CA LEU A 240 -2.85 -2.90 -10.27
C LEU A 240 -3.22 -1.68 -9.43
N VAL A 241 -3.01 -1.74 -8.13
CA VAL A 241 -3.32 -0.61 -7.24
C VAL A 241 -2.34 0.54 -7.48
N GLU A 242 -1.04 0.28 -7.56
CA GLU A 242 -0.03 1.34 -7.75
C GLU A 242 -0.13 1.99 -9.15
N ASP A 243 -0.19 1.21 -10.22
CA ASP A 243 -0.13 1.72 -11.60
C ASP A 243 -1.50 2.13 -12.14
N LEU A 244 -2.62 1.49 -11.73
CA LEU A 244 -3.94 1.80 -12.26
C LEU A 244 -4.73 2.70 -11.31
N LEU A 245 -4.95 2.29 -10.05
CA LEU A 245 -5.79 3.04 -9.13
C LEU A 245 -5.19 4.41 -8.82
N PHE A 246 -3.95 4.46 -8.36
CA PHE A 246 -3.30 5.74 -8.03
C PHE A 246 -3.08 6.61 -9.28
N SER A 247 -2.68 6.05 -10.42
CA SER A 247 -2.59 6.80 -11.67
C SER A 247 -3.94 7.38 -12.11
N PHE A 248 -5.04 6.67 -11.88
CA PHE A 248 -6.38 7.17 -12.18
C PHE A 248 -6.78 8.32 -11.26
N ILE A 249 -6.51 8.18 -9.96
CA ILE A 249 -6.75 9.23 -8.96
C ILE A 249 -5.93 10.47 -9.32
N GLU A 250 -4.62 10.33 -9.55
CA GLU A 250 -3.72 11.43 -9.94
C GLU A 250 -4.23 12.18 -11.18
N LYS A 251 -4.66 11.45 -12.22
CA LYS A 251 -5.18 12.07 -13.44
C LYS A 251 -6.48 12.84 -13.20
N LYS A 252 -7.39 12.31 -12.37
CA LYS A 252 -8.68 12.96 -12.11
C LYS A 252 -8.58 14.13 -11.12
N THR A 253 -7.52 14.19 -10.34
CA THR A 253 -7.31 15.21 -9.30
C THR A 253 -6.19 16.16 -9.67
N ILE A 254 -4.95 15.75 -9.49
CA ILE A 254 -3.74 16.59 -9.60
C ILE A 254 -3.62 17.21 -11.00
N LEU A 255 -3.73 16.38 -12.05
CA LEU A 255 -3.59 16.86 -13.43
C LEU A 255 -4.77 17.74 -13.85
N LYS A 256 -6.01 17.43 -13.41
CA LYS A 256 -7.18 18.24 -13.71
C LYS A 256 -7.11 19.61 -13.05
N TRP A 257 -6.48 19.74 -11.90
CA TRP A 257 -6.35 20.99 -11.17
C TRP A 257 -5.13 21.82 -11.61
N GLY A 258 -4.38 21.37 -12.61
CA GLY A 258 -3.20 22.07 -13.12
C GLY A 258 -2.01 22.04 -12.15
N MET A 259 -2.08 21.24 -11.09
CA MET A 259 -0.98 21.02 -10.16
C MET A 259 -0.03 19.99 -10.78
N GLN A 260 0.92 20.48 -11.61
CA GLN A 260 2.00 19.62 -12.11
C GLN A 260 2.97 19.32 -10.97
N HIS A 261 3.45 18.08 -10.91
CA HIS A 261 4.52 17.71 -10.00
C HIS A 261 5.73 18.64 -10.21
N VAL A 262 6.14 19.25 -9.15
CA VAL A 262 7.48 19.81 -8.99
C VAL A 262 8.46 18.66 -8.78
#